data_8cb8da178a3460553747f3df7cbeaa03
#
_entry.id   8cb8da178a3460553747f3df7cbeaa03
#
_cell.length_a   1.000
_cell.length_b   1.000
_cell.length_c   1.000
_cell.angle_alpha   90.00
_cell.angle_beta   90.00
_cell.angle_gamma   90.00
#
_symmetry.space_group_name_H-M   'P 1'
#
loop_
_entity.id
_entity.type
_entity.pdbx_description
1 polymer ?
#
loop_
_entity_poly.entity_id
_entity_poly.type
_entity_poly.pdbx_seq_one_letter_code
_entity_poly.pdbx_strand_id
1 'polypeptide(L)'
;ELLAGRSPDVLLNNAGLINIPRSRTAQGHEMQFGVNVLGHFALTEHVAPALTDRVVWLGSMMHRFGTVDPDDLDWTRRRYAPMPVYAASKLACVMLAYEQQRRLEAAGSPLRAVAAHPGYSATNLQYHSGSRVQDLLMKGVEKIPFLVQPAERGALPQLYAATVESVAGGAYIGPDGPGEL
;
A
#
# COMPACT_ATOMS: atom_id res chain seq x y z
N GLU A 1 -12.19 20.01 8.83
CA GLU A 1 -13.31 20.08 7.84
C GLU A 1 -13.48 18.76 7.06
N LEU A 2 -12.41 17.94 6.90
CA LEU A 2 -12.46 16.71 6.07
C LEU A 2 -13.57 15.73 6.49
N LEU A 3 -13.87 15.62 7.76
CA LEU A 3 -14.88 14.71 8.30
C LEU A 3 -16.21 15.38 8.67
N ALA A 4 -16.28 16.73 8.73
CA ALA A 4 -17.50 17.49 9.03
C ALA A 4 -18.32 16.89 10.20
N GLY A 5 -17.66 16.48 11.28
CA GLY A 5 -18.29 15.87 12.46
C GLY A 5 -18.67 14.39 12.31
N ARG A 6 -18.24 13.72 11.22
CA ARG A 6 -18.42 12.29 11.03
C ARG A 6 -17.27 11.51 11.68
N SER A 7 -17.57 10.34 12.21
CA SER A 7 -16.59 9.39 12.73
C SER A 7 -16.59 8.16 11.82
N PRO A 8 -15.64 8.05 10.89
CA PRO A 8 -15.54 6.87 10.04
C PRO A 8 -15.06 5.65 10.85
N ASP A 9 -15.54 4.48 10.50
CA ASP A 9 -15.12 3.24 11.18
C ASP A 9 -13.75 2.78 10.65
N VAL A 10 -13.53 2.87 9.34
CA VAL A 10 -12.35 2.32 8.69
C VAL A 10 -11.68 3.35 7.78
N LEU A 11 -10.37 3.45 7.88
CA LEU A 11 -9.53 4.13 6.90
C LEU A 11 -8.80 3.08 6.06
N LEU A 12 -9.03 3.06 4.75
CA LEU A 12 -8.32 2.20 3.81
C LEU A 12 -7.31 3.02 2.99
N ASN A 13 -6.03 2.90 3.31
CA ASN A 13 -4.91 3.54 2.61
C ASN A 13 -4.60 2.77 1.31
N ASN A 14 -5.50 2.90 0.31
CA ASN A 14 -5.49 2.10 -0.90
C ASN A 14 -4.77 2.76 -2.08
N ALA A 15 -4.82 4.09 -2.22
CA ALA A 15 -4.23 4.77 -3.35
C ALA A 15 -2.74 4.43 -3.53
N GLY A 16 -2.24 4.42 -4.77
CA GLY A 16 -0.85 4.10 -4.97
C GLY A 16 -0.39 4.27 -6.41
N LEU A 17 0.92 4.30 -6.57
CA LEU A 17 1.63 4.37 -7.84
C LEU A 17 2.65 3.23 -7.90
N ILE A 18 2.89 2.70 -9.09
CA ILE A 18 3.88 1.64 -9.34
C ILE A 18 4.66 1.93 -10.62
N ASN A 19 5.97 1.69 -10.57
CA ASN A 19 6.84 1.62 -11.75
C ASN A 19 6.79 2.87 -12.63
N ILE A 20 6.63 4.04 -12.04
CA ILE A 20 6.61 5.32 -12.77
C ILE A 20 8.03 5.88 -12.97
N PRO A 21 8.26 6.67 -14.02
CA PRO A 21 9.49 7.44 -14.17
C PRO A 21 9.76 8.34 -12.97
N ARG A 22 11.05 8.64 -12.74
CA ARG A 22 11.44 9.54 -11.64
C ARG A 22 10.71 10.87 -11.72
N SER A 23 9.94 11.17 -10.70
CA SER A 23 9.23 12.44 -10.54
C SER A 23 9.11 12.81 -9.07
N ARG A 24 8.62 14.01 -8.78
CA ARG A 24 8.49 14.51 -7.41
C ARG A 24 7.09 15.05 -7.15
N THR A 25 6.65 14.93 -5.92
CA THR A 25 5.44 15.61 -5.44
C THR A 25 5.66 17.13 -5.39
N ALA A 26 4.60 17.90 -5.22
CA ALA A 26 4.70 19.35 -5.04
C ALA A 26 5.57 19.75 -3.82
N GLN A 27 5.66 18.88 -2.80
CA GLN A 27 6.49 19.07 -1.62
C GLN A 27 7.96 18.62 -1.83
N GLY A 28 8.30 18.08 -2.99
CA GLY A 28 9.66 17.68 -3.36
C GLY A 28 10.02 16.23 -3.05
N HIS A 29 9.11 15.42 -2.49
CA HIS A 29 9.33 14.01 -2.21
C HIS A 29 9.34 13.15 -3.48
N GLU A 30 10.06 12.03 -3.47
CA GLU A 30 9.95 11.04 -4.55
C GLU A 30 8.48 10.60 -4.69
N MET A 31 8.00 10.54 -5.94
CA MET A 31 6.57 10.47 -6.21
C MET A 31 5.91 9.18 -5.67
N GLN A 32 6.54 8.01 -5.87
CA GLN A 32 5.95 6.75 -5.38
C GLN A 32 5.95 6.70 -3.85
N PHE A 33 7.06 7.06 -3.21
CA PHE A 33 7.15 7.10 -1.75
C PHE A 33 6.24 8.18 -1.16
N GLY A 34 6.19 9.34 -1.80
CA GLY A 34 5.33 10.45 -1.40
C GLY A 34 3.84 10.08 -1.40
N VAL A 35 3.36 9.43 -2.47
CA VAL A 35 1.94 9.02 -2.58
C VAL A 35 1.66 7.77 -1.74
N ASN A 36 2.46 6.71 -1.92
CA ASN A 36 2.17 5.41 -1.30
C ASN A 36 2.35 5.42 0.22
N VAL A 37 3.24 6.27 0.75
CA VAL A 37 3.64 6.26 2.16
C VAL A 37 3.32 7.59 2.85
N LEU A 38 3.97 8.68 2.46
CA LEU A 38 3.90 9.94 3.21
C LEU A 38 2.50 10.55 3.20
N GLY A 39 1.82 10.52 2.05
CA GLY A 39 0.44 11.00 1.94
C GLY A 39 -0.53 10.20 2.80
N HIS A 40 -0.41 8.88 2.79
CA HIS A 40 -1.22 8.00 3.64
C HIS A 40 -0.88 8.16 5.12
N PHE A 41 0.38 8.31 5.47
CA PHE A 41 0.79 8.58 6.84
C PHE A 41 0.17 9.88 7.35
N ALA A 42 0.32 10.97 6.60
CA ALA A 42 -0.26 12.25 6.97
C ALA A 42 -1.81 12.19 7.09
N LEU A 43 -2.47 11.51 6.13
CA LEU A 43 -3.92 11.31 6.19
C LEU A 43 -4.32 10.51 7.43
N THR A 44 -3.59 9.43 7.72
CA THR A 44 -3.86 8.58 8.88
C THR A 44 -3.74 9.36 10.19
N GLU A 45 -2.68 10.14 10.37
CA GLU A 45 -2.49 10.97 11.56
C GLU A 45 -3.62 11.99 11.75
N HIS A 46 -4.16 12.53 10.66
CA HIS A 46 -5.27 13.49 10.72
C HIS A 46 -6.62 12.83 11.01
N VAL A 47 -6.84 11.61 10.54
CA VAL A 47 -8.14 10.91 10.61
C VAL A 47 -8.22 10.00 11.84
N ALA A 48 -7.10 9.44 12.30
CA ALA A 48 -7.07 8.48 13.39
C ALA A 48 -7.81 8.92 14.66
N PRO A 49 -7.78 10.20 15.11
CA PRO A 49 -8.53 10.62 16.29
C PRO A 49 -10.06 10.49 16.16
N ALA A 50 -10.58 10.40 14.92
CA ALA A 50 -12.01 10.26 14.65
C ALA A 50 -12.41 8.84 14.24
N LEU A 51 -11.45 7.91 14.05
CA LEU A 51 -11.72 6.54 13.68
C LEU A 51 -12.28 5.74 14.86
N THR A 52 -13.19 4.80 14.55
CA THR A 52 -13.82 3.98 15.58
C THR A 52 -13.38 2.53 15.57
N ASP A 53 -12.80 2.01 14.46
CA ASP A 53 -12.41 0.60 14.37
C ASP A 53 -10.96 0.41 13.89
N ARG A 54 -10.62 0.73 12.63
CA ARG A 54 -9.30 0.33 12.12
C ARG A 54 -8.73 1.17 10.98
N VAL A 55 -7.41 1.02 10.79
CA VAL A 55 -6.66 1.48 9.61
C VAL A 55 -6.16 0.26 8.86
N VAL A 56 -6.35 0.22 7.54
CA VAL A 56 -5.81 -0.81 6.65
C VAL A 56 -4.76 -0.19 5.73
N TRP A 57 -3.54 -0.72 5.77
CA TRP A 57 -2.43 -0.30 4.93
C TRP A 57 -2.22 -1.28 3.78
N LEU A 58 -2.19 -0.78 2.54
CA LEU A 58 -1.92 -1.62 1.39
C LEU A 58 -0.43 -1.82 1.15
N GLY A 59 0.02 -3.02 1.47
CA GLY A 59 1.31 -3.58 1.07
C GLY A 59 1.31 -4.08 -0.38
N SER A 60 2.23 -4.97 -0.67
CA SER A 60 2.37 -5.74 -1.91
C SER A 60 3.33 -6.89 -1.64
N MET A 61 3.29 -7.99 -2.40
CA MET A 61 4.33 -9.02 -2.39
C MET A 61 5.73 -8.45 -2.63
N MET A 62 5.82 -7.34 -3.35
CA MET A 62 7.08 -6.64 -3.63
C MET A 62 7.76 -6.11 -2.37
N HIS A 63 7.06 -5.98 -1.23
CA HIS A 63 7.69 -5.58 0.04
C HIS A 63 8.86 -6.49 0.43
N ARG A 64 8.82 -7.78 0.06
CA ARG A 64 9.88 -8.76 0.33
C ARG A 64 11.22 -8.40 -0.32
N PHE A 65 11.21 -7.59 -1.37
CA PHE A 65 12.38 -7.12 -2.12
C PHE A 65 12.70 -5.66 -1.82
N GLY A 66 11.96 -5.03 -0.93
CA GLY A 66 12.14 -3.63 -0.55
C GLY A 66 13.30 -3.44 0.43
N THR A 67 13.93 -2.27 0.35
CA THR A 67 14.85 -1.79 1.37
C THR A 67 14.53 -0.33 1.64
N VAL A 68 14.18 -0.01 2.88
CA VAL A 68 13.95 1.36 3.32
C VAL A 68 15.25 1.90 3.91
N ASP A 69 15.74 2.98 3.34
CA ASP A 69 16.87 3.74 3.87
C ASP A 69 16.32 5.05 4.45
N PRO A 70 16.27 5.21 5.78
CA PRO A 70 15.71 6.39 6.42
C PRO A 70 16.41 7.70 6.05
N ASP A 71 17.70 7.60 5.68
CA ASP A 71 18.52 8.76 5.33
C ASP A 71 18.38 9.15 3.84
N ASP A 72 17.69 8.35 3.01
CA ASP A 72 17.50 8.61 1.58
C ASP A 72 16.13 8.11 1.07
N LEU A 73 15.04 8.50 1.74
CA LEU A 73 13.67 8.15 1.34
C LEU A 73 13.30 8.71 -0.03
N ASP A 74 13.90 9.84 -0.42
CA ASP A 74 13.65 10.52 -1.69
C ASP A 74 14.56 10.07 -2.84
N TRP A 75 15.37 9.01 -2.64
CA TRP A 75 16.28 8.45 -3.64
C TRP A 75 17.19 9.51 -4.30
N THR A 76 17.77 10.37 -3.50
CA THR A 76 18.63 11.46 -3.96
C THR A 76 20.08 11.03 -4.09
N ARG A 77 20.52 10.07 -3.28
CA ARG A 77 21.90 9.56 -3.21
C ARG A 77 22.09 8.25 -3.97
N ARG A 78 21.05 7.46 -4.11
CA ARG A 78 21.07 6.17 -4.81
C ARG A 78 20.62 6.29 -6.26
N ARG A 79 21.08 5.35 -7.10
CA ARG A 79 20.54 5.23 -8.46
C ARG A 79 19.04 4.94 -8.40
N TYR A 80 18.26 5.78 -9.05
CA TYR A 80 16.82 5.57 -9.15
C TYR A 80 16.50 4.39 -10.04
N ALA A 81 15.66 3.48 -9.54
CA ALA A 81 15.05 2.41 -10.31
C ALA A 81 13.59 2.25 -9.85
N PRO A 82 12.60 2.35 -10.76
CA PRO A 82 11.18 2.47 -10.37
C PRO A 82 10.67 1.31 -9.50
N MET A 83 11.02 0.06 -9.84
CA MET A 83 10.54 -1.11 -9.08
C MET A 83 11.16 -1.23 -7.68
N PRO A 84 12.48 -1.04 -7.46
CA PRO A 84 13.05 -0.94 -6.12
C PRO A 84 12.43 0.16 -5.26
N VAL A 85 12.12 1.33 -5.83
CA VAL A 85 11.43 2.42 -5.12
C VAL A 85 10.02 1.97 -4.71
N TYR A 86 9.28 1.36 -5.62
CA TYR A 86 7.97 0.79 -5.31
C TYR A 86 8.06 -0.25 -4.20
N ALA A 87 9.00 -1.20 -4.30
CA ALA A 87 9.20 -2.23 -3.29
C ALA A 87 9.51 -1.63 -1.91
N ALA A 88 10.37 -0.60 -1.85
CA ALA A 88 10.65 0.14 -0.61
C ALA A 88 9.39 0.82 -0.05
N SER A 89 8.58 1.45 -0.91
CA SER A 89 7.34 2.09 -0.47
C SER A 89 6.36 1.07 0.12
N LYS A 90 6.25 -0.13 -0.48
CA LYS A 90 5.35 -1.18 0.02
C LYS A 90 5.87 -1.85 1.29
N LEU A 91 7.18 -1.98 1.46
CA LEU A 91 7.77 -2.37 2.73
C LEU A 91 7.46 -1.33 3.83
N ALA A 92 7.63 -0.04 3.52
CA ALA A 92 7.31 1.03 4.47
C ALA A 92 5.83 1.01 4.90
N CYS A 93 4.88 0.73 3.99
CA CYS A 93 3.45 0.57 4.36
C CYS A 93 3.25 -0.56 5.38
N VAL A 94 3.89 -1.72 5.17
CA VAL A 94 3.80 -2.85 6.12
C VAL A 94 4.45 -2.51 7.47
N MET A 95 5.62 -1.86 7.45
CA MET A 95 6.29 -1.40 8.68
C MET A 95 5.43 -0.39 9.44
N LEU A 96 4.77 0.54 8.76
CA LEU A 96 3.87 1.52 9.38
C LEU A 96 2.64 0.83 10.00
N ALA A 97 2.05 -0.18 9.35
CA ALA A 97 0.96 -0.94 9.93
C ALA A 97 1.37 -1.59 11.27
N TYR A 98 2.52 -2.25 11.30
CA TYR A 98 3.01 -2.92 12.50
C TYR A 98 3.40 -1.93 13.60
N GLU A 99 4.09 -0.85 13.26
CA GLU A 99 4.47 0.16 14.25
C GLU A 99 3.24 0.91 14.78
N GLN A 100 2.26 1.20 13.93
CA GLN A 100 1.01 1.80 14.36
C GLN A 100 0.26 0.87 15.33
N GLN A 101 0.16 -0.43 15.01
CA GLN A 101 -0.47 -1.39 15.92
C GLN A 101 0.26 -1.44 17.27
N ARG A 102 1.59 -1.53 17.26
CA ARG A 102 2.40 -1.54 18.48
C ARG A 102 2.15 -0.29 19.35
N ARG A 103 1.99 0.89 18.72
CA ARG A 103 1.68 2.14 19.44
C ARG A 103 0.25 2.15 19.98
N LEU A 104 -0.72 1.67 19.21
CA LEU A 104 -2.11 1.55 19.63
C LEU A 104 -2.24 0.63 20.85
N GLU A 105 -1.59 -0.51 20.84
CA GLU A 105 -1.55 -1.44 21.98
C GLU A 105 -0.90 -0.80 23.22
N ALA A 106 0.23 -0.13 23.05
CA ALA A 106 0.91 0.55 24.16
C ALA A 106 0.07 1.69 24.76
N ALA A 107 -0.80 2.31 23.95
CA ALA A 107 -1.72 3.35 24.38
C ALA A 107 -3.06 2.80 24.93
N GLY A 108 -3.29 1.49 24.93
CA GLY A 108 -4.56 0.87 25.29
C GLY A 108 -5.72 1.27 24.37
N SER A 109 -5.42 1.63 23.13
CA SER A 109 -6.42 2.04 22.14
C SER A 109 -7.20 0.83 21.62
N PRO A 110 -8.53 0.94 21.43
CA PRO A 110 -9.32 -0.11 20.80
C PRO A 110 -9.12 -0.19 19.28
N LEU A 111 -8.48 0.81 18.67
CA LEU A 111 -8.22 0.84 17.23
C LEU A 111 -7.23 -0.25 16.83
N ARG A 112 -7.36 -0.74 15.61
CA ARG A 112 -6.49 -1.75 15.01
C ARG A 112 -5.79 -1.17 13.79
N ALA A 113 -4.53 -1.54 13.59
CA ALA A 113 -3.82 -1.31 12.34
C ALA A 113 -3.52 -2.67 11.70
N VAL A 114 -3.86 -2.82 10.43
CA VAL A 114 -3.78 -4.06 9.66
C VAL A 114 -3.09 -3.79 8.34
N ALA A 115 -2.27 -4.71 7.86
CA ALA A 115 -1.74 -4.67 6.50
C ALA A 115 -2.50 -5.66 5.60
N ALA A 116 -2.66 -5.31 4.33
CA ALA A 116 -3.23 -6.20 3.33
C ALA A 116 -2.50 -6.06 2.00
N HIS A 117 -2.53 -7.10 1.15
CA HIS A 117 -2.05 -7.00 -0.23
C HIS A 117 -3.00 -7.75 -1.19
N PRO A 118 -3.17 -7.21 -2.40
CA PRO A 118 -4.12 -7.75 -3.37
C PRO A 118 -3.64 -9.00 -4.12
N GLY A 119 -2.45 -9.51 -3.85
CA GLY A 119 -1.78 -10.45 -4.76
C GLY A 119 -1.36 -9.75 -6.06
N TYR A 120 -1.22 -10.52 -7.14
CA TYR A 120 -0.93 -9.97 -8.47
C TYR A 120 -2.23 -9.77 -9.25
N SER A 121 -2.72 -8.54 -9.28
CA SER A 121 -4.02 -8.21 -9.90
C SER A 121 -3.85 -7.30 -11.11
N ALA A 122 -4.65 -7.54 -12.16
CA ALA A 122 -4.74 -6.64 -13.32
C ALA A 122 -5.40 -5.32 -12.92
N THR A 123 -4.61 -4.27 -12.84
CA THR A 123 -5.11 -2.91 -12.60
C THR A 123 -4.45 -1.93 -13.56
N ASN A 124 -5.12 -0.81 -13.86
CA ASN A 124 -4.54 0.24 -14.70
C ASN A 124 -3.24 0.87 -14.11
N LEU A 125 -2.86 0.45 -12.92
CA LEU A 125 -1.66 0.93 -12.23
C LEU A 125 -0.35 0.61 -12.99
N GLN A 126 -0.36 -0.45 -13.80
CA GLN A 126 0.84 -1.02 -14.43
C GLN A 126 1.24 -0.34 -15.75
N TYR A 127 0.38 0.53 -16.32
CA TYR A 127 0.58 1.12 -17.66
C TYR A 127 1.24 2.50 -17.69
N HIS A 128 1.93 2.88 -16.63
CA HIS A 128 2.55 4.20 -16.51
C HIS A 128 4.09 4.13 -16.42
N SER A 129 4.69 3.06 -16.95
CA SER A 129 6.16 2.83 -16.88
C SER A 129 6.98 3.85 -17.68
N GLY A 130 6.34 4.60 -18.57
CA GLY A 130 7.02 5.52 -19.51
C GLY A 130 7.68 4.78 -20.69
N SER A 131 7.56 3.45 -20.79
CA SER A 131 8.12 2.63 -21.87
C SER A 131 7.01 1.84 -22.57
N ARG A 132 6.75 2.17 -23.84
CA ARG A 132 5.74 1.47 -24.67
C ARG A 132 6.01 -0.04 -24.77
N VAL A 133 7.28 -0.44 -24.75
CA VAL A 133 7.68 -1.85 -24.83
C VAL A 133 7.33 -2.59 -23.54
N GLN A 134 7.61 -1.97 -22.37
CA GLN A 134 7.22 -2.55 -21.07
C GLN A 134 5.71 -2.64 -20.93
N ASP A 135 4.99 -1.58 -21.30
CA ASP A 135 3.52 -1.56 -21.27
C ASP A 135 2.91 -2.62 -22.18
N LEU A 136 3.51 -2.87 -23.36
CA LEU A 136 3.06 -3.94 -24.27
C LEU A 136 3.37 -5.34 -23.73
N LEU A 137 4.53 -5.54 -23.12
CA LEU A 137 4.89 -6.81 -22.46
C LEU A 137 3.95 -7.11 -21.30
N MET A 138 3.64 -6.11 -20.47
CA MET A 138 2.70 -6.26 -19.35
C MET A 138 1.29 -6.63 -19.83
N LYS A 139 0.80 -6.00 -20.90
CA LYS A 139 -0.48 -6.40 -21.55
C LYS A 139 -0.46 -7.84 -22.06
N GLY A 140 0.70 -8.36 -22.45
CA GLY A 140 0.88 -9.78 -22.83
C GLY A 140 0.77 -10.71 -21.62
N VAL A 141 1.39 -10.34 -20.51
CA VAL A 141 1.37 -11.11 -19.25
C VAL A 141 -0.03 -11.19 -18.64
N GLU A 142 -0.81 -10.11 -18.72
CA GLU A 142 -2.21 -10.09 -18.24
C GLU A 142 -3.15 -11.07 -18.95
N LYS A 143 -2.78 -11.50 -20.16
CA LYS A 143 -3.57 -12.50 -20.93
C LYS A 143 -3.26 -13.93 -20.54
N ILE A 144 -2.28 -14.17 -19.65
CA ILE A 144 -1.94 -15.51 -19.20
C ILE A 144 -2.86 -15.88 -18.03
N PRO A 145 -3.82 -16.80 -18.21
CA PRO A 145 -4.66 -17.31 -17.12
C PRO A 145 -3.74 -17.87 -16.02
N PHE A 146 -4.10 -17.67 -14.76
CA PHE A 146 -3.37 -18.10 -13.55
C PHE A 146 -2.16 -17.23 -13.13
N LEU A 147 -1.75 -16.21 -13.88
CA LEU A 147 -0.68 -15.28 -13.45
C LEU A 147 -1.20 -13.97 -12.91
N VAL A 148 -2.39 -13.55 -13.34
CA VAL A 148 -3.00 -12.27 -12.98
C VAL A 148 -4.46 -12.47 -12.63
N GLN A 149 -4.86 -12.05 -11.43
CA GLN A 149 -6.28 -12.10 -11.05
C GLN A 149 -7.04 -10.85 -11.50
N PRO A 150 -8.38 -10.97 -11.69
CA PRO A 150 -9.24 -9.81 -11.91
C PRO A 150 -9.17 -8.83 -10.74
N ALA A 151 -9.40 -7.53 -10.99
CA ALA A 151 -9.36 -6.49 -9.97
C ALA A 151 -10.33 -6.76 -8.80
N GLU A 152 -11.48 -7.37 -9.09
CA GLU A 152 -12.49 -7.76 -8.10
C GLU A 152 -11.93 -8.78 -7.09
N ARG A 153 -11.14 -9.75 -7.54
CA ARG A 153 -10.46 -10.70 -6.65
C ARG A 153 -9.35 -10.03 -5.86
N GLY A 154 -8.57 -9.15 -6.50
CA GLY A 154 -7.55 -8.36 -5.82
C GLY A 154 -8.11 -7.44 -4.74
N ALA A 155 -9.39 -7.10 -4.80
CA ALA A 155 -10.05 -6.31 -3.76
C ALA A 155 -10.41 -7.13 -2.49
N LEU A 156 -10.52 -8.46 -2.59
CA LEU A 156 -11.01 -9.30 -1.48
C LEU A 156 -10.13 -9.23 -0.23
N PRO A 157 -8.79 -9.31 -0.28
CA PRO A 157 -7.98 -9.26 0.93
C PRO A 157 -8.14 -7.94 1.71
N GLN A 158 -8.18 -6.81 1.01
CA GLN A 158 -8.36 -5.53 1.69
C GLN A 158 -9.80 -5.32 2.18
N LEU A 159 -10.81 -5.84 1.49
CA LEU A 159 -12.18 -5.85 1.97
C LEU A 159 -12.31 -6.74 3.20
N TYR A 160 -11.71 -7.93 3.18
CA TYR A 160 -11.63 -8.82 4.35
C TYR A 160 -10.96 -8.12 5.54
N ALA A 161 -9.79 -7.52 5.31
CA ALA A 161 -9.07 -6.75 6.33
C ALA A 161 -9.89 -5.59 6.89
N ALA A 162 -10.72 -4.95 6.06
CA ALA A 162 -11.53 -3.80 6.44
C ALA A 162 -12.82 -4.17 7.18
N THR A 163 -13.46 -5.32 6.87
CA THR A 163 -14.83 -5.59 7.30
C THR A 163 -14.99 -6.77 8.25
N VAL A 164 -14.04 -7.71 8.26
CA VAL A 164 -14.15 -8.90 9.13
C VAL A 164 -13.75 -8.56 10.57
N GLU A 165 -14.68 -8.74 11.48
CA GLU A 165 -14.53 -8.35 12.89
C GLU A 165 -13.40 -9.11 13.59
N SER A 166 -13.19 -10.38 13.27
CA SER A 166 -12.18 -11.24 13.90
C SER A 166 -10.74 -10.97 13.45
N VAL A 167 -10.51 -10.07 12.47
CA VAL A 167 -9.16 -9.71 12.05
C VAL A 167 -8.46 -8.95 13.18
N ALA A 168 -7.40 -9.56 13.71
CA ALA A 168 -6.60 -8.96 14.77
C ALA A 168 -5.74 -7.79 14.26
N GLY A 169 -5.47 -6.84 15.15
CA GLY A 169 -4.45 -5.82 14.89
C GLY A 169 -3.08 -6.45 14.63
N GLY A 170 -2.29 -5.87 13.74
CA GLY A 170 -1.01 -6.41 13.30
C GLY A 170 -1.10 -7.58 12.30
N ALA A 171 -2.31 -7.99 11.89
CA ALA A 171 -2.44 -9.01 10.86
C ALA A 171 -1.93 -8.52 9.49
N TYR A 172 -1.41 -9.44 8.67
CA TYR A 172 -1.09 -9.23 7.26
C TYR A 172 -1.94 -10.16 6.40
N ILE A 173 -2.89 -9.60 5.68
CA ILE A 173 -3.91 -10.32 4.92
C ILE A 173 -3.53 -10.34 3.44
N GLY A 174 -3.51 -11.52 2.84
CA GLY A 174 -3.28 -11.74 1.41
C GLY A 174 -4.23 -12.77 0.83
N PRO A 175 -4.16 -13.03 -0.48
CA PRO A 175 -4.86 -14.16 -1.09
C PRO A 175 -4.37 -15.50 -0.51
N ASP A 176 -5.25 -16.49 -0.48
CA ASP A 176 -5.00 -17.83 0.05
C ASP A 176 -4.65 -18.88 -1.03
N GLY A 177 -4.57 -18.46 -2.28
CA GLY A 177 -4.25 -19.32 -3.43
C GLY A 177 -2.75 -19.63 -3.58
N PRO A 178 -2.40 -20.64 -4.42
CA PRO A 178 -1.01 -20.93 -4.78
C PRO A 178 -0.32 -19.71 -5.41
N GLY A 179 0.83 -19.30 -4.84
CA GLY A 179 1.55 -18.10 -5.29
C GLY A 179 0.89 -16.78 -4.87
N GLU A 180 0.01 -16.81 -3.88
CA GLU A 180 -0.72 -15.64 -3.39
C GLU A 180 -1.60 -14.97 -4.49
N LEU A 181 -2.30 -15.83 -5.28
CA LEU A 181 -3.23 -15.47 -6.36
C LEU A 181 -4.67 -15.79 -5.99
#